data_9c8f9dba9b817a246d979bdfa7162144
#
_entry.id   9c8f9dba9b817a246d979bdfa7162144
#
_cell.length_a   1.000
_cell.length_b   1.000
_cell.length_c   1.000
_cell.angle_alpha   90.00
_cell.angle_beta   90.00
_cell.angle_gamma   90.00
#
_symmetry.space_group_name_H-M   'P 1'
#
loop_
_entity.id
_entity.type
_entity.pdbx_description
1 polymer ?
#
loop_
_entity_poly.entity_id
_entity_poly.type
_entity_poly.pdbx_seq_one_letter_code
_entity_poly.pdbx_strand_id
1 'polypeptide(L)'
;MEQICPEQQCTACSACYNACPKQAISMVETGAIGYVHPRIDAAKCIDCKLCQKVCPVVNPVEKHAPLQAFAAISSEAEALDKSASGGAASTMARAIIEQGGVVYGCRMRSYTDIAHERFATVEDMCAMRGSKYVQSSIGNTFIQVKADLDAGLVVLFTGTACQIAGLRNYLRRSYDNLYCLDLVCHGVPSQKLLRDNVESMFCKKGLRPDGTERVTFRRIHSTQTSNLDLRFGTFVESAIPAPGSPLPEAAQRFLRNTYITAFMYGLTFRDNCYHCPYACAARTADVTVADFWGYQGTVIPRGKGVSLIMPSTAKGQHLVEMVRPHMLMEERTVAEAVDGNGQLKRPSACPPERAAFVSGYARQGEAVFAPLLRGYKRGYRLKQMRVNAISAIRRIPVVYPLLKYLYKRIKHSVG
;
A
#
# COMPACT_ATOMS: atom_id res chain seq x y z
N MET A 1 9.23 30.93 -10.18
CA MET A 1 9.83 29.78 -9.47
C MET A 1 9.89 28.60 -10.43
N GLU A 2 11.05 27.95 -10.57
CA GLU A 2 11.21 26.84 -11.54
C GLU A 2 10.96 25.46 -10.92
N GLN A 3 11.30 25.28 -9.64
CA GLN A 3 11.21 23.99 -8.97
C GLN A 3 10.81 24.14 -7.49
N ILE A 4 10.01 23.19 -6.96
CA ILE A 4 9.56 23.16 -5.56
C ILE A 4 10.55 22.41 -4.69
N CYS A 5 10.98 21.24 -5.12
CA CYS A 5 11.99 20.38 -4.50
C CYS A 5 12.69 19.55 -5.58
N PRO A 6 13.83 18.89 -5.31
CA PRO A 6 14.46 17.97 -6.26
C PRO A 6 13.47 16.90 -6.75
N GLU A 7 13.38 16.69 -8.07
CA GLU A 7 12.40 15.78 -8.68
C GLU A 7 12.52 14.35 -8.14
N GLN A 8 13.75 13.86 -7.93
CA GLN A 8 14.02 12.51 -7.39
C GLN A 8 13.56 12.34 -5.94
N GLN A 9 13.41 13.44 -5.18
CA GLN A 9 12.93 13.41 -3.81
C GLN A 9 11.42 13.66 -3.71
N CYS A 10 10.79 14.13 -4.78
CA CYS A 10 9.37 14.44 -4.81
C CYS A 10 8.52 13.19 -4.55
N THR A 11 7.64 13.25 -3.55
CA THR A 11 6.73 12.15 -3.19
C THR A 11 5.40 12.19 -3.93
N ALA A 12 5.15 13.25 -4.71
CA ALA A 12 3.87 13.56 -5.36
C ALA A 12 2.68 13.58 -4.37
N CYS A 13 2.89 14.05 -3.15
CA CYS A 13 1.85 14.17 -2.12
C CYS A 13 0.79 15.24 -2.42
N SER A 14 0.98 16.06 -3.45
CA SER A 14 0.09 17.14 -3.91
C SER A 14 -0.14 18.27 -2.90
N ALA A 15 0.64 18.40 -1.83
CA ALA A 15 0.52 19.52 -0.90
C ALA A 15 0.72 20.89 -1.61
N CYS A 16 1.73 20.97 -2.47
CA CYS A 16 2.02 22.16 -3.28
C CYS A 16 0.88 22.53 -4.24
N TYR A 17 0.26 21.54 -4.86
CA TYR A 17 -0.89 21.71 -5.75
C TYR A 17 -2.08 22.31 -5.00
N ASN A 18 -2.46 21.70 -3.85
CA ASN A 18 -3.57 22.15 -3.04
C ASN A 18 -3.33 23.54 -2.40
N ALA A 19 -2.07 23.88 -2.13
CA ALA A 19 -1.72 25.15 -1.46
C ALA A 19 -1.57 26.33 -2.41
N CYS A 20 -1.57 26.11 -3.74
CA CYS A 20 -1.34 27.19 -4.70
C CYS A 20 -2.56 28.11 -4.85
N PRO A 21 -2.53 29.38 -4.38
CA PRO A 21 -3.70 30.26 -4.42
C PRO A 21 -4.05 30.70 -5.85
N LYS A 22 -3.10 30.59 -6.79
CA LYS A 22 -3.29 30.94 -8.20
C LYS A 22 -3.54 29.73 -9.09
N GLN A 23 -3.65 28.52 -8.49
CA GLN A 23 -3.80 27.27 -9.25
C GLN A 23 -2.76 27.13 -10.39
N ALA A 24 -1.54 27.64 -10.13
CA ALA A 24 -0.44 27.65 -11.07
C ALA A 24 0.33 26.32 -11.10
N ILE A 25 -0.11 25.31 -10.36
CA ILE A 25 0.58 24.01 -10.27
C ILE A 25 -0.34 22.93 -10.83
N SER A 26 0.15 22.16 -11.76
CA SER A 26 -0.48 20.92 -12.25
C SER A 26 0.36 19.71 -11.86
N MET A 27 -0.31 18.58 -11.60
CA MET A 27 0.33 17.30 -11.34
C MET A 27 0.35 16.50 -12.64
N VAL A 28 1.54 16.30 -13.25
CA VAL A 28 1.67 15.70 -14.58
C VAL A 28 2.54 14.45 -14.56
N GLU A 29 2.21 13.47 -15.39
CA GLU A 29 3.05 12.30 -15.63
C GLU A 29 4.33 12.72 -16.35
N THR A 30 5.49 12.28 -15.86
CA THR A 30 6.81 12.59 -16.43
C THR A 30 7.62 11.32 -16.65
N GLY A 31 8.51 11.38 -17.63
CA GLY A 31 9.36 10.25 -17.99
C GLY A 31 8.60 9.05 -18.57
N ALA A 32 9.32 8.04 -19.01
CA ALA A 32 8.75 6.87 -19.66
C ALA A 32 7.84 6.03 -18.76
N ILE A 33 8.14 6.01 -17.47
CA ILE A 33 7.39 5.24 -16.44
C ILE A 33 6.13 5.98 -16.00
N GLY A 34 6.05 7.31 -16.22
CA GLY A 34 4.87 8.10 -15.91
C GLY A 34 4.69 8.39 -14.41
N TYR A 35 5.77 8.69 -13.69
CA TYR A 35 5.63 9.22 -12.33
C TYR A 35 5.11 10.64 -12.37
N VAL A 36 4.18 10.93 -11.46
CA VAL A 36 3.55 12.25 -11.38
C VAL A 36 4.45 13.22 -10.63
N HIS A 37 4.68 14.42 -11.22
CA HIS A 37 5.42 15.50 -10.60
C HIS A 37 4.67 16.84 -10.76
N PRO A 38 4.88 17.81 -9.84
CA PRO A 38 4.31 19.14 -9.99
C PRO A 38 5.01 19.89 -11.15
N ARG A 39 4.22 20.57 -11.98
CA ARG A 39 4.67 21.53 -12.99
C ARG A 39 4.08 22.88 -12.69
N ILE A 40 4.91 23.91 -12.72
CA ILE A 40 4.53 25.30 -12.42
C ILE A 40 4.27 26.03 -13.73
N ASP A 41 3.08 26.61 -13.85
CA ASP A 41 2.75 27.56 -14.92
C ASP A 41 3.34 28.94 -14.55
N ALA A 42 4.42 29.32 -15.24
CA ALA A 42 5.12 30.55 -14.97
C ALA A 42 4.26 31.80 -15.21
N ALA A 43 3.28 31.75 -16.13
CA ALA A 43 2.38 32.86 -16.41
C ALA A 43 1.38 33.14 -15.27
N LYS A 44 1.03 32.09 -14.47
CA LYS A 44 0.12 32.22 -13.33
C LYS A 44 0.87 32.36 -11.99
N CYS A 45 2.14 31.98 -11.95
CA CYS A 45 2.93 31.93 -10.72
C CYS A 45 3.32 33.33 -10.24
N ILE A 46 2.93 33.70 -9.02
CA ILE A 46 3.26 34.98 -8.37
C ILE A 46 4.47 34.87 -7.42
N ASP A 47 5.22 33.79 -7.50
CA ASP A 47 6.43 33.49 -6.68
C ASP A 47 6.24 33.66 -5.15
N CYS A 48 5.08 33.36 -4.62
CA CYS A 48 4.76 33.48 -3.19
C CYS A 48 5.44 32.40 -2.31
N LYS A 49 6.08 31.39 -2.91
CA LYS A 49 6.81 30.29 -2.25
C LYS A 49 5.98 29.40 -1.31
N LEU A 50 4.65 29.56 -1.30
CA LEU A 50 3.79 28.76 -0.43
C LEU A 50 3.90 27.24 -0.73
N CYS A 51 4.06 26.88 -2.00
CA CYS A 51 4.28 25.49 -2.42
C CYS A 51 5.56 24.87 -1.84
N GLN A 52 6.62 25.65 -1.63
CA GLN A 52 7.82 25.19 -0.93
C GLN A 52 7.57 25.09 0.58
N LYS A 53 6.86 26.05 1.19
CA LYS A 53 6.54 26.04 2.63
C LYS A 53 5.75 24.80 3.05
N VAL A 54 4.85 24.29 2.18
CA VAL A 54 4.06 23.10 2.48
C VAL A 54 4.70 21.80 1.97
N CYS A 55 5.84 21.86 1.31
CA CYS A 55 6.50 20.67 0.79
C CYS A 55 7.19 19.89 1.92
N PRO A 56 6.83 18.61 2.18
CA PRO A 56 7.42 17.83 3.26
C PRO A 56 8.86 17.37 2.95
N VAL A 57 9.35 17.55 1.71
CA VAL A 57 10.76 17.36 1.35
C VAL A 57 11.60 18.55 1.81
N VAL A 58 11.05 19.76 1.68
CA VAL A 58 11.73 21.01 2.08
C VAL A 58 11.55 21.27 3.58
N ASN A 59 10.35 20.99 4.10
CA ASN A 59 10.00 21.17 5.51
C ASN A 59 9.53 19.83 6.08
N PRO A 60 10.43 19.02 6.61
CA PRO A 60 10.09 17.71 7.19
C PRO A 60 9.08 17.84 8.34
N VAL A 61 8.13 16.91 8.38
CA VAL A 61 7.13 16.81 9.45
C VAL A 61 7.71 15.98 10.59
N GLU A 62 7.36 16.36 11.82
CA GLU A 62 7.68 15.60 13.03
C GLU A 62 7.14 14.16 12.94
N LYS A 63 7.90 13.24 13.49
CA LYS A 63 7.58 11.83 13.59
C LYS A 63 7.53 11.39 15.05
N HIS A 64 6.55 10.58 15.41
CA HIS A 64 6.35 10.07 16.75
C HIS A 64 6.68 8.58 16.81
N ALA A 65 7.39 8.17 17.85
CA ALA A 65 7.66 6.76 18.12
C ALA A 65 6.34 6.02 18.42
N PRO A 66 6.19 4.75 18.03
CA PRO A 66 5.02 3.97 18.41
C PRO A 66 4.98 3.79 19.93
N LEU A 67 3.81 4.04 20.52
CA LEU A 67 3.54 3.88 21.96
C LEU A 67 3.29 2.43 22.31
N GLN A 68 2.60 1.70 21.41
CA GLN A 68 2.18 0.31 21.59
C GLN A 68 2.14 -0.39 20.23
N ALA A 69 2.02 -1.72 20.25
CA ALA A 69 1.77 -2.53 19.06
C ALA A 69 0.70 -3.60 19.39
N PHE A 70 -0.23 -3.80 18.46
CA PHE A 70 -1.28 -4.81 18.59
C PHE A 70 -1.34 -5.67 17.33
N ALA A 71 -1.49 -6.97 17.54
CA ALA A 71 -2.02 -7.87 16.54
C ALA A 71 -3.54 -7.81 16.60
N ALA A 72 -4.22 -7.69 15.46
CA ALA A 72 -5.66 -7.47 15.46
C ALA A 72 -6.35 -8.12 14.25
N ILE A 73 -7.60 -8.55 14.47
CA ILE A 73 -8.51 -9.03 13.44
C ILE A 73 -9.92 -8.51 13.73
N SER A 74 -10.62 -8.05 12.70
CA SER A 74 -12.01 -7.60 12.82
C SER A 74 -12.91 -8.75 13.27
N SER A 75 -13.84 -8.45 14.19
CA SER A 75 -14.88 -9.38 14.61
C SER A 75 -15.99 -9.51 13.57
N GLU A 76 -16.06 -8.60 12.59
CA GLU A 76 -17.06 -8.61 11.54
C GLU A 76 -16.60 -9.46 10.35
N ALA A 77 -17.33 -10.54 10.06
CA ALA A 77 -16.99 -11.49 9.00
C ALA A 77 -16.91 -10.81 7.61
N GLU A 78 -17.86 -9.92 7.29
CA GLU A 78 -17.87 -9.22 5.99
C GLU A 78 -16.69 -8.26 5.84
N ALA A 79 -16.35 -7.53 6.89
CA ALA A 79 -15.19 -6.63 6.88
C ALA A 79 -13.90 -7.43 6.68
N LEU A 80 -13.81 -8.61 7.29
CA LEU A 80 -12.66 -9.49 7.19
C LEU A 80 -12.49 -10.09 5.79
N ASP A 81 -13.56 -10.62 5.21
CA ASP A 81 -13.52 -11.28 3.88
C ASP A 81 -13.12 -10.32 2.75
N LYS A 82 -13.53 -9.06 2.85
CA LYS A 82 -13.24 -8.02 1.86
C LYS A 82 -11.95 -7.23 2.17
N SER A 83 -11.29 -7.53 3.29
CA SER A 83 -10.04 -6.86 3.69
C SER A 83 -8.81 -7.57 3.14
N ALA A 84 -7.74 -6.81 2.96
CA ALA A 84 -6.45 -7.35 2.53
C ALA A 84 -5.68 -8.07 3.65
N SER A 85 -6.07 -7.87 4.92
CA SER A 85 -5.47 -8.44 6.13
C SER A 85 -6.55 -8.60 7.21
N GLY A 86 -6.25 -8.35 8.47
CA GLY A 86 -7.19 -8.46 9.61
C GLY A 86 -8.28 -7.39 9.69
N GLY A 87 -8.38 -6.44 8.75
CA GLY A 87 -9.50 -5.49 8.66
C GLY A 87 -9.35 -4.21 9.49
N ALA A 88 -8.22 -3.95 10.15
CA ALA A 88 -8.03 -2.83 11.07
C ALA A 88 -8.41 -1.46 10.49
N ALA A 89 -7.89 -1.11 9.31
CA ALA A 89 -8.19 0.18 8.68
C ALA A 89 -9.68 0.34 8.35
N SER A 90 -10.34 -0.74 7.91
CA SER A 90 -11.78 -0.73 7.60
C SER A 90 -12.62 -0.56 8.87
N THR A 91 -12.25 -1.21 9.98
CA THR A 91 -12.93 -1.08 11.26
C THR A 91 -12.79 0.33 11.85
N MET A 92 -11.58 0.93 11.78
CA MET A 92 -11.36 2.31 12.20
C MET A 92 -12.14 3.31 11.36
N ALA A 93 -12.16 3.13 10.04
CA ALA A 93 -12.91 3.99 9.13
C ALA A 93 -14.43 3.92 9.43
N ARG A 94 -14.95 2.73 9.63
CA ARG A 94 -16.35 2.52 10.00
C ARG A 94 -16.71 3.23 11.30
N ALA A 95 -15.89 3.06 12.35
CA ALA A 95 -16.16 3.68 13.65
C ALA A 95 -16.24 5.21 13.58
N ILE A 96 -15.42 5.86 12.76
CA ILE A 96 -15.48 7.30 12.53
C ILE A 96 -16.78 7.71 11.81
N ILE A 97 -17.21 6.97 10.79
CA ILE A 97 -18.45 7.26 10.05
C ILE A 97 -19.67 7.07 10.93
N GLU A 98 -19.72 6.00 11.74
CA GLU A 98 -20.83 5.71 12.66
C GLU A 98 -21.00 6.76 13.77
N GLN A 99 -19.93 7.52 14.04
CA GLN A 99 -19.98 8.68 14.96
C GLN A 99 -20.29 10.00 14.23
N GLY A 100 -20.75 9.95 12.97
CA GLY A 100 -21.08 11.14 12.18
C GLY A 100 -19.86 11.85 11.55
N GLY A 101 -18.67 11.25 11.63
CA GLY A 101 -17.46 11.74 10.97
C GLY A 101 -17.38 11.35 9.50
N VAL A 102 -16.26 11.72 8.87
CA VAL A 102 -15.98 11.43 7.47
C VAL A 102 -14.60 10.80 7.31
N VAL A 103 -14.43 9.99 6.28
CA VAL A 103 -13.17 9.31 5.99
C VAL A 103 -12.67 9.71 4.62
N TYR A 104 -11.37 9.96 4.52
CA TYR A 104 -10.67 10.14 3.25
C TYR A 104 -9.72 8.97 3.04
N GLY A 105 -9.84 8.31 1.88
CA GLY A 105 -9.03 7.14 1.56
C GLY A 105 -8.95 6.85 0.07
N CYS A 106 -8.08 5.93 -0.30
CA CYS A 106 -7.88 5.56 -1.70
C CYS A 106 -9.02 4.68 -2.22
N ARG A 107 -9.74 5.14 -3.24
CA ARG A 107 -10.65 4.37 -4.07
C ARG A 107 -9.98 4.01 -5.40
N MET A 108 -10.28 2.84 -5.91
CA MET A 108 -10.00 2.43 -7.27
C MET A 108 -11.33 2.15 -7.96
N ARG A 109 -11.81 3.07 -8.78
CA ARG A 109 -13.03 2.87 -9.59
C ARG A 109 -12.74 1.95 -10.76
N SER A 110 -11.59 2.17 -11.39
CA SER A 110 -11.06 1.33 -12.45
C SER A 110 -9.52 1.36 -12.44
N TYR A 111 -8.89 0.63 -13.36
CA TYR A 111 -7.42 0.66 -13.51
C TYR A 111 -6.89 2.02 -14.02
N THR A 112 -7.76 2.90 -14.50
CA THR A 112 -7.44 4.26 -14.96
C THR A 112 -7.85 5.35 -13.97
N ASP A 113 -8.65 5.02 -12.94
CA ASP A 113 -9.17 5.98 -11.96
C ASP A 113 -8.89 5.51 -10.52
N ILE A 114 -7.77 6.01 -9.98
CA ILE A 114 -7.27 5.64 -8.65
C ILE A 114 -6.97 6.94 -7.90
N ALA A 115 -7.83 7.30 -6.96
CA ALA A 115 -7.75 8.57 -6.27
C ALA A 115 -8.16 8.47 -4.79
N HIS A 116 -7.75 9.46 -4.01
CA HIS A 116 -8.32 9.69 -2.67
C HIS A 116 -9.67 10.38 -2.82
N GLU A 117 -10.63 9.91 -2.04
CA GLU A 117 -11.99 10.42 -2.01
C GLU A 117 -12.52 10.53 -0.59
N ARG A 118 -13.60 11.30 -0.45
CA ARG A 118 -14.38 11.48 0.76
C ARG A 118 -15.47 10.41 0.85
N PHE A 119 -15.57 9.76 2.00
CA PHE A 119 -16.61 8.78 2.33
C PHE A 119 -17.37 9.26 3.57
N ALA A 120 -18.69 9.30 3.48
CA ALA A 120 -19.57 9.72 4.56
C ALA A 120 -20.54 8.62 4.99
N THR A 121 -20.60 7.51 4.27
CA THR A 121 -21.43 6.33 4.62
C THR A 121 -20.58 5.06 4.66
N VAL A 122 -21.04 4.06 5.42
CA VAL A 122 -20.35 2.77 5.52
C VAL A 122 -20.36 2.02 4.19
N GLU A 123 -21.43 2.17 3.40
CA GLU A 123 -21.57 1.56 2.08
C GLU A 123 -20.50 2.08 1.12
N ASP A 124 -20.37 3.41 1.02
CA ASP A 124 -19.37 4.04 0.17
C ASP A 124 -17.94 3.73 0.61
N MET A 125 -17.68 3.73 1.92
CA MET A 125 -16.39 3.41 2.51
C MET A 125 -15.90 2.00 2.12
N CYS A 126 -16.81 1.07 1.82
CA CYS A 126 -16.43 -0.26 1.35
C CYS A 126 -15.57 -0.22 0.07
N ALA A 127 -15.66 0.84 -0.73
CA ALA A 127 -14.85 1.02 -1.93
C ALA A 127 -13.37 1.31 -1.65
N MET A 128 -13.01 1.71 -0.43
CA MET A 128 -11.60 1.87 -0.04
C MET A 128 -10.93 0.55 0.39
N ARG A 129 -11.69 -0.53 0.61
CA ARG A 129 -11.16 -1.82 1.03
C ARG A 129 -10.18 -2.41 0.00
N GLY A 130 -9.28 -3.24 0.48
CA GLY A 130 -8.25 -3.90 -0.32
C GLY A 130 -7.02 -3.03 -0.60
N SER A 131 -5.84 -3.65 -0.64
CA SER A 131 -4.58 -2.97 -0.95
C SER A 131 -4.51 -2.54 -2.41
N LYS A 132 -4.08 -1.32 -2.67
CA LYS A 132 -3.79 -0.79 -4.01
C LYS A 132 -2.29 -0.58 -4.14
N TYR A 133 -1.61 -1.48 -4.88
CA TYR A 133 -0.16 -1.38 -5.11
C TYR A 133 0.12 -0.47 -6.30
N VAL A 134 -0.32 0.77 -6.18
CA VAL A 134 -0.20 1.84 -7.17
C VAL A 134 -0.37 3.19 -6.47
N GLN A 135 0.26 4.24 -6.98
CA GLN A 135 0.10 5.57 -6.41
C GLN A 135 -1.30 6.12 -6.68
N SER A 136 -2.00 6.55 -5.63
CA SER A 136 -3.28 7.24 -5.75
C SER A 136 -3.08 8.74 -5.98
N SER A 137 -3.96 9.34 -6.76
CA SER A 137 -4.04 10.80 -6.93
C SER A 137 -4.72 11.42 -5.71
N ILE A 138 -4.16 12.50 -5.18
CA ILE A 138 -4.78 13.27 -4.09
C ILE A 138 -5.80 14.28 -4.65
N GLY A 139 -5.54 14.86 -5.83
CA GLY A 139 -6.41 15.91 -6.39
C GLY A 139 -6.63 17.04 -5.38
N ASN A 140 -7.88 17.48 -5.22
CA ASN A 140 -8.30 18.54 -4.28
C ASN A 140 -8.63 18.04 -2.87
N THR A 141 -8.27 16.79 -2.54
CA THR A 141 -8.68 16.14 -1.28
C THR A 141 -8.23 16.92 -0.04
N PHE A 142 -7.05 17.56 -0.05
CA PHE A 142 -6.60 18.33 1.11
C PHE A 142 -7.42 19.58 1.36
N ILE A 143 -7.94 20.21 0.30
CA ILE A 143 -8.87 21.35 0.40
C ILE A 143 -10.18 20.88 1.05
N GLN A 144 -10.71 19.74 0.61
CA GLN A 144 -11.93 19.14 1.17
C GLN A 144 -11.76 18.75 2.64
N VAL A 145 -10.64 18.07 2.98
CA VAL A 145 -10.28 17.74 4.37
C VAL A 145 -10.28 18.99 5.25
N LYS A 146 -9.64 20.07 4.78
CA LYS A 146 -9.61 21.32 5.53
C LYS A 146 -11.00 21.91 5.73
N ALA A 147 -11.85 21.87 4.71
CA ALA A 147 -13.22 22.38 4.79
C ALA A 147 -14.06 21.57 5.81
N ASP A 148 -13.99 20.25 5.79
CA ASP A 148 -14.69 19.39 6.76
C ASP A 148 -14.18 19.61 8.19
N LEU A 149 -12.87 19.76 8.39
CA LEU A 149 -12.28 20.05 9.70
C LEU A 149 -12.71 21.42 10.24
N ASP A 150 -12.72 22.46 9.39
CA ASP A 150 -13.15 23.81 9.75
C ASP A 150 -14.66 23.87 10.02
N ALA A 151 -15.45 22.96 9.43
CA ALA A 151 -16.87 22.76 9.73
C ALA A 151 -17.11 21.95 11.02
N GLY A 152 -16.06 21.51 11.72
CA GLY A 152 -16.15 20.77 12.98
C GLY A 152 -16.38 19.26 12.83
N LEU A 153 -16.36 18.70 11.61
CA LEU A 153 -16.49 17.27 11.40
C LEU A 153 -15.25 16.53 11.90
N VAL A 154 -15.44 15.35 12.47
CA VAL A 154 -14.36 14.41 12.74
C VAL A 154 -13.91 13.81 11.41
N VAL A 155 -12.61 13.89 11.12
CA VAL A 155 -12.03 13.42 9.88
C VAL A 155 -11.00 12.33 10.16
N LEU A 156 -11.11 11.18 9.49
CA LEU A 156 -10.04 10.19 9.36
C LEU A 156 -9.43 10.31 7.97
N PHE A 157 -8.16 10.69 7.88
CA PHE A 157 -7.42 10.63 6.63
C PHE A 157 -6.54 9.38 6.62
N THR A 158 -6.74 8.51 5.61
CA THR A 158 -5.92 7.30 5.41
C THR A 158 -5.02 7.47 4.19
N GLY A 159 -3.75 7.08 4.30
CA GLY A 159 -2.82 7.21 3.16
C GLY A 159 -1.43 6.64 3.44
N THR A 160 -0.50 6.87 2.54
CA THR A 160 0.91 6.62 2.81
C THR A 160 1.48 7.71 3.71
N ALA A 161 2.55 7.42 4.47
CA ALA A 161 3.14 8.38 5.40
C ALA A 161 3.57 9.69 4.71
N CYS A 162 4.03 9.64 3.46
CA CYS A 162 4.37 10.84 2.70
C CYS A 162 3.13 11.67 2.30
N GLN A 163 1.98 11.05 2.07
CA GLN A 163 0.71 11.77 1.82
C GLN A 163 0.22 12.45 3.11
N ILE A 164 0.32 11.77 4.25
CA ILE A 164 -0.01 12.35 5.56
C ILE A 164 0.93 13.52 5.90
N ALA A 165 2.23 13.38 5.64
CA ALA A 165 3.18 14.48 5.81
C ALA A 165 2.80 15.69 4.93
N GLY A 166 2.37 15.45 3.69
CA GLY A 166 1.85 16.49 2.80
C GLY A 166 0.60 17.16 3.33
N LEU A 167 -0.35 16.38 3.86
CA LEU A 167 -1.57 16.92 4.48
C LEU A 167 -1.25 17.78 5.70
N ARG A 168 -0.42 17.29 6.63
CA ARG A 168 -0.05 18.03 7.84
C ARG A 168 0.59 19.39 7.50
N ASN A 169 1.52 19.40 6.55
CA ASN A 169 2.14 20.65 6.08
C ASN A 169 1.14 21.57 5.34
N TYR A 170 0.20 21.01 4.59
CA TYR A 170 -0.85 21.79 3.94
C TYR A 170 -1.74 22.50 4.97
N LEU A 171 -2.15 21.80 6.02
CA LEU A 171 -3.02 22.33 7.08
C LEU A 171 -2.31 23.40 7.94
N ARG A 172 -1.00 23.33 8.13
CA ARG A 172 -0.15 24.29 8.86
C ARG A 172 -0.55 24.54 10.32
N ARG A 173 -1.47 23.77 10.86
CA ARG A 173 -1.88 23.75 12.27
C ARG A 173 -2.38 22.37 12.65
N SER A 174 -2.40 22.08 13.94
CA SER A 174 -3.04 20.89 14.48
C SER A 174 -4.56 21.06 14.51
N TYR A 175 -5.26 19.93 14.37
CA TYR A 175 -6.70 19.83 14.49
C TYR A 175 -7.02 18.66 15.42
N ASP A 176 -7.79 18.90 16.47
CA ASP A 176 -8.16 17.85 17.42
C ASP A 176 -9.12 16.83 16.80
N ASN A 177 -9.94 17.28 15.84
CA ASN A 177 -10.88 16.45 15.09
C ASN A 177 -10.28 15.75 13.85
N LEU A 178 -8.94 15.80 13.66
CA LEU A 178 -8.25 15.05 12.60
C LEU A 178 -7.54 13.83 13.17
N TYR A 179 -7.86 12.67 12.65
CA TYR A 179 -7.11 11.42 12.81
C TYR A 179 -6.36 11.09 11.52
N CYS A 180 -5.10 10.73 11.63
CA CYS A 180 -4.27 10.27 10.51
C CYS A 180 -3.92 8.79 10.69
N LEU A 181 -4.25 7.98 9.69
CA LEU A 181 -3.91 6.57 9.64
C LEU A 181 -2.99 6.31 8.45
N ASP A 182 -1.77 5.87 8.69
CA ASP A 182 -0.89 5.44 7.61
C ASP A 182 -0.71 3.92 7.54
N LEU A 183 -0.12 3.48 6.46
CA LEU A 183 0.23 2.08 6.24
C LEU A 183 1.75 1.92 6.10
N VAL A 184 2.26 0.75 6.48
CA VAL A 184 3.66 0.36 6.19
C VAL A 184 3.80 0.18 4.69
N CYS A 185 4.53 1.10 4.04
CA CYS A 185 4.61 1.20 2.58
C CYS A 185 5.97 0.74 2.07
N HIS A 186 5.98 -0.15 1.08
CA HIS A 186 7.19 -0.63 0.40
C HIS A 186 7.71 0.34 -0.66
N GLY A 187 6.84 1.17 -1.21
CA GLY A 187 7.03 2.04 -2.36
C GLY A 187 5.81 1.99 -3.29
N VAL A 188 5.70 2.93 -4.22
CA VAL A 188 4.55 3.04 -5.11
C VAL A 188 4.97 3.07 -6.58
N PRO A 189 4.36 2.22 -7.43
CA PRO A 189 4.42 2.34 -8.89
C PRO A 189 3.57 3.50 -9.40
N SER A 190 3.81 3.94 -10.63
CA SER A 190 2.95 4.91 -11.32
C SER A 190 1.63 4.28 -11.79
N GLN A 191 0.62 5.11 -11.99
CA GLN A 191 -0.64 4.68 -12.59
C GLN A 191 -0.44 4.24 -14.06
N LYS A 192 0.47 4.91 -14.78
CA LYS A 192 0.83 4.52 -16.16
C LYS A 192 1.31 3.07 -16.25
N LEU A 193 2.19 2.63 -15.34
CA LEU A 193 2.65 1.24 -15.31
C LEU A 193 1.50 0.24 -15.14
N LEU A 194 0.49 0.57 -14.35
CA LEU A 194 -0.69 -0.27 -14.18
C LEU A 194 -1.56 -0.27 -15.43
N ARG A 195 -1.82 0.91 -16.03
CA ARG A 195 -2.58 1.04 -17.29
C ARG A 195 -1.95 0.20 -18.39
N ASP A 196 -0.68 0.44 -18.67
CA ASP A 196 0.06 -0.26 -19.73
C ASP A 196 0.03 -1.78 -19.52
N ASN A 197 0.11 -2.23 -18.25
CA ASN A 197 0.06 -3.65 -17.93
C ASN A 197 -1.33 -4.26 -18.18
N VAL A 198 -2.41 -3.60 -17.75
CA VAL A 198 -3.78 -4.07 -18.00
C VAL A 198 -4.06 -4.10 -19.49
N GLU A 199 -3.76 -3.02 -20.22
CA GLU A 199 -3.94 -2.92 -21.67
C GLU A 199 -3.17 -4.02 -22.42
N SER A 200 -1.91 -4.27 -22.04
CA SER A 200 -1.11 -5.36 -22.61
C SER A 200 -1.71 -6.74 -22.32
N MET A 201 -2.34 -6.94 -21.18
CA MET A 201 -3.01 -8.20 -20.85
C MET A 201 -4.22 -8.44 -21.77
N PHE A 202 -5.02 -7.41 -22.02
CA PHE A 202 -6.17 -7.48 -22.94
C PHE A 202 -5.72 -7.67 -24.39
N CYS A 203 -4.75 -6.87 -24.84
CA CYS A 203 -4.21 -6.94 -26.20
C CYS A 203 -3.68 -8.33 -26.56
N LYS A 204 -2.96 -9.00 -25.64
CA LYS A 204 -2.48 -10.39 -25.82
C LYS A 204 -3.58 -11.42 -26.01
N LYS A 205 -4.84 -11.07 -25.76
CA LYS A 205 -6.03 -11.90 -25.96
C LYS A 205 -6.89 -11.42 -27.12
N GLY A 206 -6.43 -10.43 -27.90
CA GLY A 206 -7.22 -9.82 -28.97
C GLY A 206 -8.38 -8.96 -28.46
N LEU A 207 -8.35 -8.56 -27.19
CA LEU A 207 -9.37 -7.75 -26.54
C LEU A 207 -8.87 -6.32 -26.32
N ARG A 208 -9.80 -5.39 -26.09
CA ARG A 208 -9.50 -4.01 -25.65
C ARG A 208 -10.27 -3.73 -24.36
N PRO A 209 -9.63 -3.19 -23.31
CA PRO A 209 -10.34 -2.74 -22.13
C PRO A 209 -11.14 -1.47 -22.47
N ASP A 210 -12.25 -1.23 -21.77
CA ASP A 210 -13.09 -0.03 -21.95
C ASP A 210 -12.84 1.05 -20.88
N GLY A 211 -11.95 0.79 -19.93
CA GLY A 211 -11.60 1.72 -18.85
C GLY A 211 -12.40 1.52 -17.57
N THR A 212 -13.38 0.62 -17.55
CA THR A 212 -14.23 0.35 -16.37
C THR A 212 -13.72 -0.83 -15.53
N GLU A 213 -12.71 -1.56 -16.01
CA GLU A 213 -12.23 -2.76 -15.38
C GLU A 213 -11.68 -2.47 -13.96
N ARG A 214 -12.15 -3.27 -13.01
CA ARG A 214 -11.67 -3.23 -11.63
C ARG A 214 -10.46 -4.14 -11.46
N VAL A 215 -9.53 -3.69 -10.64
CA VAL A 215 -8.31 -4.43 -10.33
C VAL A 215 -8.23 -4.71 -8.84
N THR A 216 -7.97 -5.97 -8.49
CA THR A 216 -7.60 -6.35 -7.13
C THR A 216 -6.19 -6.95 -7.13
N PHE A 217 -5.40 -6.66 -6.09
CA PHE A 217 -4.00 -7.11 -6.03
C PHE A 217 -3.77 -8.26 -5.07
N ARG A 218 -4.71 -8.51 -4.16
CA ARG A 218 -4.62 -9.57 -3.16
C ARG A 218 -5.93 -10.32 -3.10
N ARG A 219 -5.83 -11.65 -3.09
CA ARG A 219 -6.95 -12.54 -2.77
C ARG A 219 -6.51 -13.47 -1.65
N ILE A 220 -7.32 -13.56 -0.60
CA ILE A 220 -7.16 -14.54 0.46
C ILE A 220 -8.07 -15.70 0.10
N HIS A 221 -7.49 -16.87 -0.15
CA HIS A 221 -8.27 -18.11 -0.28
C HIS A 221 -8.31 -18.77 1.08
N SER A 222 -9.51 -18.86 1.67
CA SER A 222 -9.75 -19.74 2.81
C SER A 222 -9.67 -21.18 2.30
N THR A 223 -8.53 -21.82 2.48
CA THR A 223 -8.46 -23.27 2.38
C THR A 223 -8.87 -23.86 3.72
N GLN A 224 -9.57 -25.00 3.72
CA GLN A 224 -9.93 -25.74 4.94
C GLN A 224 -8.70 -26.23 5.72
N THR A 225 -7.51 -25.99 5.20
CA THR A 225 -6.21 -26.28 5.83
C THR A 225 -5.71 -25.05 6.56
N SER A 226 -5.08 -25.23 7.69
CA SER A 226 -4.56 -24.25 8.67
C SER A 226 -3.53 -23.23 8.11
N ASN A 227 -3.35 -23.13 6.79
CA ASN A 227 -2.39 -22.24 6.14
C ASN A 227 -3.10 -21.16 5.35
N LEU A 228 -2.72 -19.90 5.60
CA LEU A 228 -3.15 -18.75 4.83
C LEU A 228 -2.65 -18.88 3.37
N ASP A 229 -3.54 -19.13 2.41
CA ASP A 229 -3.22 -19.06 0.98
C ASP A 229 -3.41 -17.61 0.50
N LEU A 230 -2.37 -16.81 0.69
CA LEU A 230 -2.34 -15.42 0.24
C LEU A 230 -1.77 -15.37 -1.18
N ARG A 231 -2.61 -15.01 -2.15
CA ARG A 231 -2.22 -14.84 -3.55
C ARG A 231 -2.05 -13.38 -3.90
N PHE A 232 -0.87 -13.03 -4.37
CA PHE A 232 -0.57 -11.74 -4.96
C PHE A 232 -0.68 -11.83 -6.49
N GLY A 233 -1.41 -10.91 -7.09
CA GLY A 233 -1.60 -10.82 -8.54
C GLY A 233 -2.26 -9.51 -8.93
N THR A 234 -2.35 -9.23 -10.22
CA THR A 234 -3.29 -8.25 -10.74
C THR A 234 -4.48 -9.02 -11.27
N PHE A 235 -5.55 -9.06 -10.51
CA PHE A 235 -6.79 -9.71 -10.89
C PHE A 235 -7.69 -8.64 -11.51
N VAL A 236 -7.95 -8.76 -12.79
CA VAL A 236 -8.79 -7.80 -13.53
C VAL A 236 -10.18 -8.39 -13.68
N GLU A 237 -11.18 -7.61 -13.29
CA GLU A 237 -12.60 -7.95 -13.46
C GLU A 237 -13.17 -7.00 -14.51
N SER A 238 -13.64 -7.55 -15.64
CA SER A 238 -14.33 -6.81 -16.69
C SER A 238 -15.84 -6.98 -16.51
N ALA A 239 -16.59 -5.89 -16.68
CA ALA A 239 -18.06 -5.92 -16.71
C ALA A 239 -18.60 -6.42 -18.05
N ILE A 240 -17.78 -6.42 -19.11
CA ILE A 240 -18.18 -6.82 -20.47
C ILE A 240 -17.77 -8.28 -20.70
N PRO A 241 -18.72 -9.20 -20.95
CA PRO A 241 -18.40 -10.56 -21.38
C PRO A 241 -17.72 -10.54 -22.74
N ALA A 242 -16.60 -11.26 -22.87
CA ALA A 242 -16.12 -11.58 -24.20
C ALA A 242 -17.19 -12.44 -24.93
N PRO A 243 -17.51 -12.16 -26.21
CA PRO A 243 -18.49 -12.94 -26.93
C PRO A 243 -18.15 -14.44 -26.87
N GLY A 244 -19.07 -15.24 -26.30
CA GLY A 244 -18.93 -16.70 -26.23
C GLY A 244 -18.14 -17.28 -25.04
N SER A 245 -17.74 -16.47 -24.05
CA SER A 245 -17.02 -16.94 -22.87
C SER A 245 -17.81 -16.76 -21.58
N PRO A 246 -17.91 -17.77 -20.70
CA PRO A 246 -18.47 -17.59 -19.37
C PRO A 246 -17.55 -16.70 -18.53
N LEU A 247 -18.08 -15.59 -18.04
CA LEU A 247 -17.41 -14.48 -17.33
C LEU A 247 -16.46 -14.85 -16.19
N PRO A 248 -16.77 -15.79 -15.28
CA PRO A 248 -15.96 -16.01 -14.09
C PRO A 248 -14.57 -16.61 -14.35
N GLU A 249 -14.41 -17.45 -15.36
CA GLU A 249 -13.16 -18.16 -15.63
C GLU A 249 -12.14 -17.35 -16.45
N ALA A 250 -12.59 -16.50 -17.35
CA ALA A 250 -11.68 -15.66 -18.15
C ALA A 250 -10.96 -14.61 -17.32
N ALA A 251 -11.65 -13.99 -16.35
CA ALA A 251 -11.09 -13.02 -15.43
C ALA A 251 -10.09 -13.65 -14.43
N GLN A 252 -10.25 -14.92 -14.06
CA GLN A 252 -9.39 -15.60 -13.09
C GLN A 252 -8.05 -16.10 -13.66
N ARG A 253 -7.89 -16.21 -14.98
CA ARG A 253 -6.68 -16.74 -15.63
C ARG A 253 -5.51 -15.75 -15.75
N PHE A 254 -5.64 -14.50 -15.30
CA PHE A 254 -4.57 -13.51 -15.36
C PHE A 254 -3.51 -13.62 -14.24
N LEU A 255 -3.32 -14.77 -13.66
CA LEU A 255 -2.52 -15.08 -12.48
C LEU A 255 -0.99 -14.99 -12.64
N ARG A 256 -0.43 -14.56 -13.77
CA ARG A 256 1.02 -14.40 -13.95
C ARG A 256 1.35 -12.99 -14.35
N ASN A 257 1.17 -12.10 -13.42
CA ASN A 257 1.30 -10.70 -13.67
C ASN A 257 2.74 -10.22 -13.47
N THR A 258 3.29 -9.66 -14.51
CA THR A 258 4.61 -9.03 -14.50
C THR A 258 4.65 -7.81 -13.61
N TYR A 259 3.57 -7.03 -13.54
CA TYR A 259 3.45 -5.84 -12.72
C TYR A 259 3.67 -6.12 -11.23
N ILE A 260 2.88 -7.03 -10.65
CA ILE A 260 2.99 -7.32 -9.21
C ILE A 260 4.34 -7.98 -8.87
N THR A 261 4.89 -8.80 -9.79
CA THR A 261 6.21 -9.37 -9.60
C THR A 261 7.29 -8.29 -9.58
N ALA A 262 7.24 -7.35 -10.53
CA ALA A 262 8.17 -6.21 -10.57
C ALA A 262 8.02 -5.30 -9.34
N PHE A 263 6.79 -5.11 -8.84
CA PHE A 263 6.52 -4.44 -7.57
C PHE A 263 7.20 -5.17 -6.40
N MET A 264 6.99 -6.47 -6.26
CA MET A 264 7.55 -7.26 -5.15
C MET A 264 9.09 -7.26 -5.13
N TYR A 265 9.73 -7.10 -6.29
CA TYR A 265 11.19 -6.94 -6.40
C TYR A 265 11.67 -5.48 -6.38
N GLY A 266 10.77 -4.54 -6.16
CA GLY A 266 11.11 -3.13 -6.03
C GLY A 266 11.52 -2.44 -7.33
N LEU A 267 11.26 -3.01 -8.51
CA LEU A 267 11.66 -2.43 -9.80
C LEU A 267 10.82 -1.21 -10.20
N THR A 268 9.58 -1.11 -9.68
CA THR A 268 8.58 -0.14 -10.14
C THR A 268 8.32 1.00 -9.16
N PHE A 269 9.14 1.15 -8.13
CA PHE A 269 8.93 2.22 -7.15
C PHE A 269 9.44 3.57 -7.67
N ARG A 270 8.82 4.66 -7.21
CA ARG A 270 9.35 6.02 -7.38
C ARG A 270 10.76 6.13 -6.78
N ASP A 271 11.57 7.02 -7.34
CA ASP A 271 12.97 7.16 -6.91
C ASP A 271 13.09 7.53 -5.42
N ASN A 272 12.24 8.43 -4.92
CA ASN A 272 12.20 8.78 -3.52
C ASN A 272 11.88 7.61 -2.58
N CYS A 273 11.20 6.56 -3.05
CA CYS A 273 10.83 5.41 -2.21
C CYS A 273 12.05 4.60 -1.76
N TYR A 274 13.13 4.60 -2.54
CA TYR A 274 14.38 3.93 -2.16
C TYR A 274 15.19 4.70 -1.10
N HIS A 275 14.83 5.95 -0.84
CA HIS A 275 15.41 6.85 0.17
C HIS A 275 14.34 7.42 1.10
N CYS A 276 13.25 6.66 1.29
CA CYS A 276 12.06 7.13 1.99
C CYS A 276 12.35 7.49 3.45
N PRO A 277 12.19 8.76 3.86
CA PRO A 277 12.44 9.17 5.25
C PRO A 277 11.40 8.63 6.24
N TYR A 278 10.30 8.08 5.73
CA TYR A 278 9.21 7.51 6.51
C TYR A 278 9.33 5.99 6.70
N ALA A 279 10.35 5.35 6.13
CA ALA A 279 10.60 3.93 6.30
C ALA A 279 11.37 3.67 7.60
N CYS A 280 10.75 3.94 8.72
CA CYS A 280 11.24 3.78 10.08
C CYS A 280 10.05 3.53 11.03
N ALA A 281 10.33 3.15 12.27
CA ALA A 281 9.28 2.90 13.27
C ALA A 281 8.56 4.19 13.69
N ALA A 282 9.28 5.33 13.77
CA ALA A 282 8.65 6.62 14.06
C ALA A 282 7.87 7.15 12.86
N ARG A 283 6.61 7.54 13.08
CA ARG A 283 5.64 7.84 12.02
C ARG A 283 5.08 9.24 12.12
N THR A 284 4.55 9.74 11.00
CA THR A 284 3.86 11.04 10.92
C THR A 284 2.35 10.91 11.18
N ALA A 285 1.82 9.71 11.24
CA ALA A 285 0.41 9.42 11.49
C ALA A 285 0.12 9.20 12.99
N ASP A 286 -1.15 9.26 13.37
CA ASP A 286 -1.60 8.94 14.72
C ASP A 286 -1.61 7.42 14.94
N VAL A 287 -1.97 6.66 13.90
CA VAL A 287 -1.96 5.18 13.88
C VAL A 287 -1.29 4.69 12.60
N THR A 288 -0.44 3.67 12.72
CA THR A 288 0.11 2.92 11.60
C THR A 288 -0.51 1.52 11.54
N VAL A 289 -0.93 1.10 10.34
CA VAL A 289 -1.41 -0.26 10.09
C VAL A 289 -0.56 -1.00 9.07
N ALA A 290 -0.49 -2.33 9.23
CA ALA A 290 0.20 -3.23 8.29
C ALA A 290 -0.35 -4.65 8.38
N ASP A 291 0.20 -5.57 7.56
CA ASP A 291 0.18 -6.99 7.92
C ASP A 291 1.14 -7.22 9.09
N PHE A 292 0.75 -8.02 10.06
CA PHE A 292 1.64 -8.43 11.14
C PHE A 292 2.49 -9.64 10.71
N TRP A 293 3.50 -9.37 9.89
CA TRP A 293 4.43 -10.42 9.48
C TRP A 293 5.19 -10.98 10.67
N GLY A 294 5.27 -12.31 10.74
CA GLY A 294 5.99 -12.98 11.83
C GLY A 294 5.24 -13.03 13.16
N TYR A 295 3.93 -12.74 13.20
CA TYR A 295 3.11 -12.85 14.40
C TYR A 295 3.28 -14.23 15.07
N GLN A 296 3.67 -14.22 16.35
CA GLN A 296 3.94 -15.41 17.17
C GLN A 296 2.89 -15.62 18.30
N GLY A 297 1.86 -14.77 18.35
CA GLY A 297 0.82 -14.87 19.35
C GLY A 297 -0.10 -16.07 19.16
N THR A 298 -1.00 -16.27 20.12
CA THR A 298 -1.92 -17.41 20.17
C THR A 298 -3.39 -17.00 20.19
N VAL A 299 -3.68 -15.72 20.41
CA VAL A 299 -5.05 -15.20 20.53
C VAL A 299 -5.76 -15.18 19.18
N ILE A 300 -5.05 -14.76 18.12
CA ILE A 300 -5.66 -14.67 16.79
C ILE A 300 -5.52 -16.02 16.07
N PRO A 301 -6.64 -16.59 15.55
CA PRO A 301 -6.61 -17.88 14.87
C PRO A 301 -5.66 -17.90 13.67
N ARG A 302 -4.92 -18.99 13.51
CA ARG A 302 -4.10 -19.23 12.32
C ARG A 302 -4.96 -19.37 11.06
N GLY A 303 -4.39 -19.02 9.91
CA GLY A 303 -5.07 -19.14 8.61
C GLY A 303 -5.87 -17.91 8.19
N LYS A 304 -5.89 -16.86 9.02
CA LYS A 304 -6.46 -15.55 8.68
C LYS A 304 -5.36 -14.48 8.61
N GLY A 305 -5.61 -13.40 7.86
CA GLY A 305 -4.73 -12.24 7.85
C GLY A 305 -4.76 -11.56 9.22
N VAL A 306 -3.60 -11.18 9.73
CA VAL A 306 -3.47 -10.45 11.01
C VAL A 306 -3.02 -9.03 10.71
N SER A 307 -3.78 -8.04 11.15
CA SER A 307 -3.37 -6.63 11.08
C SER A 307 -2.43 -6.30 12.23
N LEU A 308 -1.37 -5.56 11.92
CA LEU A 308 -0.60 -4.79 12.88
C LEU A 308 -1.27 -3.43 13.07
N ILE A 309 -1.40 -2.98 14.33
CA ILE A 309 -1.84 -1.63 14.69
C ILE A 309 -0.81 -1.04 15.63
N MET A 310 -0.27 0.14 15.31
CA MET A 310 0.68 0.86 16.15
C MET A 310 0.21 2.31 16.34
N PRO A 311 -0.40 2.68 17.48
CA PRO A 311 -0.65 4.07 17.82
C PRO A 311 0.67 4.77 18.16
N SER A 312 0.85 5.99 17.66
CA SER A 312 2.03 6.84 17.89
C SER A 312 1.71 8.15 18.63
N THR A 313 0.44 8.44 18.86
CA THR A 313 -0.04 9.64 19.58
C THR A 313 -1.18 9.27 20.53
N ALA A 314 -1.51 10.17 21.47
CA ALA A 314 -2.68 10.00 22.34
C ALA A 314 -3.99 9.89 21.53
N LYS A 315 -4.13 10.65 20.42
CA LYS A 315 -5.27 10.50 19.49
C LYS A 315 -5.29 9.11 18.84
N GLY A 316 -4.13 8.61 18.46
CA GLY A 316 -4.01 7.25 17.94
C GLY A 316 -4.42 6.19 18.94
N GLN A 317 -4.04 6.33 20.21
CA GLN A 317 -4.52 5.44 21.28
C GLN A 317 -6.04 5.53 21.46
N HIS A 318 -6.60 6.73 21.45
CA HIS A 318 -8.05 6.93 21.51
C HIS A 318 -8.78 6.22 20.36
N LEU A 319 -8.27 6.33 19.12
CA LEU A 319 -8.85 5.63 17.96
C LEU A 319 -8.76 4.10 18.12
N VAL A 320 -7.68 3.57 18.70
CA VAL A 320 -7.53 2.14 18.98
C VAL A 320 -8.55 1.68 20.04
N GLU A 321 -8.72 2.44 21.11
CA GLU A 321 -9.72 2.11 22.15
C GLU A 321 -11.17 2.15 21.59
N MET A 322 -11.47 3.11 20.71
CA MET A 322 -12.78 3.21 20.05
C MET A 322 -13.13 1.92 19.27
N VAL A 323 -12.15 1.28 18.62
CA VAL A 323 -12.38 0.07 17.82
C VAL A 323 -12.17 -1.24 18.58
N ARG A 324 -11.68 -1.18 19.79
CA ARG A 324 -11.40 -2.38 20.61
C ARG A 324 -12.60 -3.32 20.74
N PRO A 325 -13.86 -2.85 20.93
CA PRO A 325 -15.03 -3.74 21.00
C PRO A 325 -15.34 -4.48 19.69
N HIS A 326 -14.84 -3.99 18.57
CA HIS A 326 -15.11 -4.52 17.23
C HIS A 326 -13.97 -5.39 16.68
N MET A 327 -12.96 -5.68 17.49
CA MET A 327 -11.77 -6.43 17.08
C MET A 327 -11.32 -7.43 18.14
N LEU A 328 -10.86 -8.58 17.70
CA LEU A 328 -10.03 -9.43 18.54
C LEU A 328 -8.61 -8.89 18.47
N MET A 329 -8.06 -8.46 19.62
CA MET A 329 -6.76 -7.81 19.70
C MET A 329 -5.85 -8.49 20.73
N GLU A 330 -4.56 -8.55 20.40
CA GLU A 330 -3.51 -9.01 21.31
C GLU A 330 -2.39 -7.98 21.34
N GLU A 331 -2.05 -7.48 22.52
CA GLU A 331 -0.91 -6.57 22.65
C GLU A 331 0.39 -7.32 22.42
N ARG A 332 1.28 -6.71 21.64
CA ARG A 332 2.58 -7.26 21.25
C ARG A 332 3.65 -6.23 21.51
N THR A 333 4.91 -6.64 21.49
CA THR A 333 6.01 -5.70 21.59
C THR A 333 6.21 -4.93 20.27
N VAL A 334 6.57 -3.66 20.38
CA VAL A 334 6.97 -2.85 19.21
C VAL A 334 8.16 -3.49 18.49
N ALA A 335 9.08 -4.13 19.21
CA ALA A 335 10.22 -4.83 18.63
C ALA A 335 9.78 -5.96 17.70
N GLU A 336 8.81 -6.82 18.13
CA GLU A 336 8.26 -7.89 17.29
C GLU A 336 7.62 -7.34 16.01
N ALA A 337 6.83 -6.27 16.14
CA ALA A 337 6.18 -5.60 15.01
C ALA A 337 7.20 -5.05 13.99
N VAL A 338 8.23 -4.41 14.49
CA VAL A 338 9.34 -3.85 13.67
C VAL A 338 10.14 -4.97 13.02
N ASP A 339 10.42 -6.06 13.75
CA ASP A 339 11.19 -7.20 13.22
C ASP A 339 10.49 -7.89 12.06
N GLY A 340 9.18 -8.01 12.11
CA GLY A 340 8.36 -8.58 11.04
C GLY A 340 8.25 -7.69 9.80
N ASN A 341 8.45 -6.38 9.92
CA ASN A 341 8.18 -5.40 8.87
C ASN A 341 9.43 -4.60 8.48
N GLY A 342 10.12 -5.02 7.42
CA GLY A 342 11.38 -4.41 6.99
C GLY A 342 11.31 -2.89 6.75
N GLN A 343 10.18 -2.37 6.29
CA GLN A 343 9.96 -0.95 6.04
C GLN A 343 9.71 -0.11 7.31
N LEU A 344 9.61 -0.74 8.47
CA LEU A 344 9.70 -0.07 9.77
C LEU A 344 11.16 0.09 10.25
N LYS A 345 12.12 -0.49 9.52
CA LYS A 345 13.57 -0.39 9.81
C LYS A 345 14.31 0.48 8.80
N ARG A 346 13.98 0.33 7.52
CA ARG A 346 14.68 0.99 6.41
C ARG A 346 13.84 1.01 5.14
N PRO A 347 14.14 1.90 4.17
CA PRO A 347 13.56 1.89 2.85
C PRO A 347 13.81 0.58 2.09
N SER A 348 12.98 0.31 1.11
CA SER A 348 13.24 -0.76 0.14
C SER A 348 14.55 -0.50 -0.60
N ALA A 349 15.38 -1.54 -0.75
CA ALA A 349 16.61 -1.42 -1.53
C ALA A 349 16.30 -1.17 -3.02
N CYS A 350 17.08 -0.30 -3.65
CA CYS A 350 17.02 -0.12 -5.09
C CYS A 350 17.66 -1.33 -5.79
N PRO A 351 16.92 -2.09 -6.61
CA PRO A 351 17.51 -3.24 -7.31
C PRO A 351 18.54 -2.78 -8.34
N PRO A 352 19.65 -3.53 -8.54
CA PRO A 352 20.66 -3.18 -9.54
C PRO A 352 20.09 -3.13 -10.96
N GLU A 353 19.03 -3.88 -11.25
CA GLU A 353 18.35 -3.89 -12.54
C GLU A 353 17.42 -2.68 -12.77
N ARG A 354 17.25 -1.80 -11.78
CA ARG A 354 16.34 -0.64 -11.87
C ARG A 354 16.68 0.29 -13.04
N ALA A 355 17.96 0.62 -13.26
CA ALA A 355 18.37 1.48 -14.36
C ALA A 355 18.08 0.84 -15.73
N ALA A 356 18.36 -0.46 -15.88
CA ALA A 356 18.05 -1.21 -17.08
C ALA A 356 16.53 -1.32 -17.31
N PHE A 357 15.74 -1.45 -16.24
CA PHE A 357 14.28 -1.43 -16.32
C PHE A 357 13.77 -0.09 -16.85
N VAL A 358 14.19 1.04 -16.27
CA VAL A 358 13.74 2.39 -16.67
C VAL A 358 14.07 2.67 -18.13
N SER A 359 15.32 2.44 -18.53
CA SER A 359 15.78 2.67 -19.91
C SER A 359 15.13 1.70 -20.91
N GLY A 360 14.93 0.45 -20.51
CA GLY A 360 14.26 -0.55 -21.31
C GLY A 360 12.77 -0.26 -21.49
N TYR A 361 12.11 0.23 -20.44
CA TYR A 361 10.70 0.63 -20.49
C TYR A 361 10.47 1.79 -21.45
N ALA A 362 11.40 2.77 -21.50
CA ALA A 362 11.37 3.86 -22.46
C ALA A 362 11.39 3.39 -23.92
N ARG A 363 12.09 2.29 -24.22
CA ARG A 363 12.23 1.76 -25.59
C ARG A 363 11.19 0.72 -25.97
N GLN A 364 10.77 -0.12 -25.03
CA GLN A 364 10.00 -1.36 -25.29
C GLN A 364 8.69 -1.44 -24.51
N GLY A 365 8.39 -0.41 -23.69
CA GLY A 365 7.22 -0.44 -22.82
C GLY A 365 7.21 -1.69 -21.93
N GLU A 366 6.04 -2.29 -21.78
CA GLU A 366 5.82 -3.45 -20.91
C GLU A 366 6.64 -4.71 -21.31
N ALA A 367 7.12 -4.80 -22.55
CA ALA A 367 7.89 -5.95 -22.99
C ALA A 367 9.20 -6.15 -22.21
N VAL A 368 9.74 -5.08 -21.60
CA VAL A 368 10.95 -5.13 -20.75
C VAL A 368 10.80 -6.06 -19.53
N PHE A 369 9.60 -6.28 -19.03
CA PHE A 369 9.40 -7.12 -17.85
C PHE A 369 9.78 -8.58 -18.07
N ALA A 370 9.48 -9.13 -19.25
CA ALA A 370 9.65 -10.57 -19.49
C ALA A 370 11.12 -11.03 -19.36
N PRO A 371 12.12 -10.36 -19.96
CA PRO A 371 13.52 -10.74 -19.82
C PRO A 371 14.05 -10.48 -18.41
N LEU A 372 13.75 -9.32 -17.80
CA LEU A 372 14.22 -8.96 -16.47
C LEU A 372 13.71 -9.91 -15.37
N LEU A 373 12.46 -10.34 -15.48
CA LEU A 373 11.86 -11.21 -14.49
C LEU A 373 12.16 -12.70 -14.68
N ARG A 374 12.86 -13.11 -15.74
CA ARG A 374 13.23 -14.54 -15.96
C ARG A 374 14.09 -15.10 -14.83
N GLY A 375 15.09 -14.35 -14.40
CA GLY A 375 15.97 -14.73 -13.27
C GLY A 375 15.18 -14.89 -11.97
N TYR A 376 14.33 -13.93 -11.65
CA TYR A 376 13.47 -13.96 -10.47
C TYR A 376 12.48 -15.11 -10.49
N LYS A 377 11.85 -15.41 -11.64
CA LYS A 377 10.94 -16.55 -11.80
C LYS A 377 11.66 -17.88 -11.56
N ARG A 378 12.91 -18.00 -12.03
CA ARG A 378 13.72 -19.20 -11.79
C ARG A 378 14.08 -19.34 -10.31
N GLY A 379 14.53 -18.27 -9.67
CA GLY A 379 14.81 -18.24 -8.23
C GLY A 379 13.58 -18.56 -7.37
N TYR A 380 12.43 -17.98 -7.70
CA TYR A 380 11.16 -18.27 -7.03
C TYR A 380 10.74 -19.74 -7.17
N ARG A 381 10.83 -20.31 -8.37
CA ARG A 381 10.55 -21.76 -8.61
C ARG A 381 11.46 -22.66 -7.77
N LEU A 382 12.74 -22.37 -7.74
CA LEU A 382 13.70 -23.13 -6.93
C LEU A 382 13.39 -23.04 -5.43
N LYS A 383 13.05 -21.83 -4.95
CA LYS A 383 12.62 -21.63 -3.56
C LYS A 383 11.33 -22.40 -3.26
N GLN A 384 10.35 -22.35 -4.17
CA GLN A 384 9.09 -23.09 -4.00
C GLN A 384 9.29 -24.59 -4.01
N MET A 385 10.16 -25.12 -4.90
CA MET A 385 10.53 -26.52 -4.92
C MET A 385 11.19 -26.97 -3.59
N ARG A 386 12.08 -26.12 -3.04
CA ARG A 386 12.68 -26.37 -1.71
C ARG A 386 11.63 -26.40 -0.61
N VAL A 387 10.71 -25.44 -0.59
CA VAL A 387 9.63 -25.36 0.41
C VAL A 387 8.73 -26.60 0.30
N ASN A 388 8.36 -27.00 -0.91
CA ASN A 388 7.54 -28.17 -1.16
C ASN A 388 8.26 -29.46 -0.75
N ALA A 389 9.55 -29.59 -1.06
CA ALA A 389 10.38 -30.73 -0.64
C ALA A 389 10.48 -30.82 0.89
N ILE A 390 10.77 -29.70 1.58
CA ILE A 390 10.79 -29.66 3.05
C ILE A 390 9.40 -30.00 3.63
N SER A 391 8.32 -29.50 3.03
CA SER A 391 6.96 -29.83 3.46
C SER A 391 6.63 -31.31 3.27
N ALA A 392 7.05 -31.91 2.16
CA ALA A 392 6.90 -33.34 1.90
C ALA A 392 7.70 -34.18 2.94
N ILE A 393 8.97 -33.81 3.19
CA ILE A 393 9.82 -34.45 4.20
C ILE A 393 9.20 -34.34 5.60
N ARG A 394 8.60 -33.21 5.94
CA ARG A 394 7.92 -33.02 7.24
C ARG A 394 6.71 -33.94 7.46
N ARG A 395 6.12 -34.45 6.38
CA ARG A 395 5.00 -35.40 6.42
C ARG A 395 5.44 -36.83 6.64
N ILE A 396 6.74 -37.15 6.59
CA ILE A 396 7.27 -38.48 6.81
C ILE A 396 7.65 -38.60 8.31
N PRO A 397 6.90 -39.39 9.12
CA PRO A 397 7.00 -39.38 10.58
C PRO A 397 8.39 -39.68 11.15
N VAL A 398 9.20 -40.45 10.42
CA VAL A 398 10.53 -40.89 10.87
C VAL A 398 11.67 -39.99 10.37
N VAL A 399 11.54 -39.44 9.16
CA VAL A 399 12.63 -38.71 8.48
C VAL A 399 12.81 -37.28 9.05
N TYR A 400 11.75 -36.60 9.34
CA TYR A 400 11.85 -35.22 9.81
C TYR A 400 12.47 -35.06 11.21
N PRO A 401 12.12 -35.87 12.21
CA PRO A 401 12.80 -35.87 13.51
C PRO A 401 14.29 -36.18 13.41
N LEU A 402 14.66 -37.14 12.57
CA LEU A 402 16.05 -37.53 12.35
C LEU A 402 16.88 -36.40 11.73
N LEU A 403 16.38 -35.76 10.68
CA LEU A 403 17.02 -34.61 10.05
C LEU A 403 17.13 -33.40 11.00
N LYS A 404 16.13 -33.15 11.82
CA LYS A 404 16.17 -32.09 12.85
C LYS A 404 17.20 -32.36 13.92
N TYR A 405 17.38 -33.65 14.31
CA TYR A 405 18.40 -34.08 15.26
C TYR A 405 19.81 -33.90 14.67
N LEU A 406 20.04 -34.36 13.42
CA LEU A 406 21.32 -34.23 12.72
C LEU A 406 21.69 -32.73 12.50
N TYR A 407 20.74 -31.89 12.10
CA TYR A 407 20.98 -30.47 11.93
C TYR A 407 21.38 -29.76 13.23
N LYS A 408 20.76 -30.11 14.36
CA LYS A 408 21.15 -29.58 15.68
C LYS A 408 22.58 -30.00 16.04
N ARG A 409 22.95 -31.25 15.77
CA ARG A 409 24.30 -31.77 16.05
C ARG A 409 25.39 -31.06 15.22
N ILE A 410 25.14 -30.86 13.92
CA ILE A 410 26.07 -30.14 13.04
C ILE A 410 26.24 -28.68 13.50
N LYS A 411 25.17 -28.04 13.89
CA LYS A 411 25.20 -26.62 14.37
C LYS A 411 25.97 -26.46 15.70
N HIS A 412 26.00 -27.49 16.55
CA HIS A 412 26.77 -27.47 17.80
C HIS A 412 28.24 -27.95 17.63
N SER A 413 28.61 -28.50 16.47
CA SER A 413 29.99 -28.93 16.19
C SER A 413 30.78 -27.93 15.33
N VAL A 414 30.16 -26.84 14.87
CA VAL A 414 30.76 -25.76 14.05
C VAL A 414 30.76 -24.42 14.79
N GLY A 415 30.26 -24.33 16.01
CA GLY A 415 30.36 -23.23 16.95
C GLY A 415 31.20 -23.68 18.16
#